data_bd03f0374e53d54af294219d1b3a0099
#
_entry.id   bd03f0374e53d54af294219d1b3a0099
#
_cell.length_a   1.000
_cell.length_b   1.000
_cell.length_c   1.000
_cell.angle_alpha   90.00
_cell.angle_beta   90.00
_cell.angle_gamma   90.00
#
_symmetry.space_group_name_H-M   'P 1'
#
loop_
_entity.id
_entity.type
_entity.pdbx_description
1 polymer ?
#
loop_
_entity_poly.entity_id
_entity_poly.type
_entity_poly.pdbx_seq_one_letter_code
_entity_poly.pdbx_strand_id
1 'polypeptide(L)'
;MRLLIIRHGDPDYARDNLTEKGKREAKLLSEMLAKDKIDYLYCSPLGRAKATCAYTAEKLGLEPVIEPWLREFDYRIDLPTGEKEHLIWDMLPSFWTERPEMYDGDKWLAQPFMEEGNIRERYRVVTEGLDGLLARHG
;
A
#
# COMPACT_ATOMS: atom_id res chain seq x y z
N MET A 1 16.51 -0.29 13.46
CA MET A 1 15.89 -0.91 12.26
C MET A 1 15.88 0.08 11.09
N ARG A 2 16.01 -0.41 9.81
CA ARG A 2 15.78 0.38 8.59
C ARG A 2 14.62 -0.25 7.82
N LEU A 3 13.58 0.50 7.56
CA LEU A 3 12.42 0.08 6.77
C LEU A 3 12.53 0.64 5.34
N LEU A 4 12.43 -0.23 4.35
CA LEU A 4 12.36 0.15 2.94
C LEU A 4 10.95 -0.13 2.42
N ILE A 5 10.24 0.91 2.01
CA ILE A 5 8.91 0.80 1.41
C ILE A 5 9.06 0.87 -0.10
N ILE A 6 8.65 -0.21 -0.78
CA ILE A 6 8.82 -0.38 -2.21
C ILE A 6 7.45 -0.51 -2.87
N ARG A 7 7.18 0.32 -3.86
CA ARG A 7 6.01 0.20 -4.71
C ARG A 7 6.25 -0.85 -5.80
N HIS A 8 5.19 -1.52 -6.26
CA HIS A 8 5.26 -2.43 -7.40
C HIS A 8 5.80 -1.74 -8.67
N GLY A 9 6.44 -2.48 -9.56
CA GLY A 9 6.83 -2.02 -10.89
C GLY A 9 5.62 -1.69 -11.77
N ASP A 10 5.87 -1.23 -13.00
CA ASP A 10 4.83 -0.84 -13.95
C ASP A 10 3.76 -1.94 -14.11
N PRO A 11 2.47 -1.68 -13.74
CA PRO A 11 1.47 -2.72 -13.58
C PRO A 11 0.66 -3.01 -14.86
N ASP A 12 0.34 -4.28 -15.05
CA ASP A 12 -0.80 -4.73 -15.86
C ASP A 12 -1.99 -4.96 -14.91
N TYR A 13 -2.80 -3.95 -14.72
CA TYR A 13 -3.95 -4.01 -13.81
C TYR A 13 -5.00 -5.05 -14.22
N ALA A 14 -5.14 -5.32 -15.52
CA ALA A 14 -6.13 -6.29 -16.01
C ALA A 14 -5.80 -7.72 -15.57
N ARG A 15 -4.52 -8.02 -15.39
CA ARG A 15 -4.02 -9.34 -14.97
C ARG A 15 -3.50 -9.36 -13.53
N ASP A 16 -3.57 -8.24 -12.83
CA ASP A 16 -2.90 -8.02 -11.54
C ASP A 16 -1.44 -8.51 -11.55
N ASN A 17 -0.69 -8.09 -12.55
CA ASN A 17 0.70 -8.52 -12.78
C ASN A 17 1.56 -7.32 -13.23
N LEU A 18 2.79 -7.58 -13.68
CA LEU A 18 3.68 -6.58 -14.25
C LEU A 18 3.65 -6.61 -15.78
N THR A 19 3.78 -5.43 -16.39
CA THR A 19 4.12 -5.31 -17.81
C THR A 19 5.57 -5.76 -18.04
N GLU A 20 5.99 -5.89 -19.30
CA GLU A 20 7.41 -6.15 -19.64
C GLU A 20 8.35 -5.05 -19.13
N LYS A 21 7.87 -3.81 -19.06
CA LYS A 21 8.59 -2.70 -18.43
C LYS A 21 8.71 -2.95 -16.92
N GLY A 22 7.61 -3.26 -16.23
CA GLY A 22 7.61 -3.54 -14.79
C GLY A 22 8.51 -4.70 -14.39
N LYS A 23 8.60 -5.75 -15.22
CA LYS A 23 9.54 -6.85 -14.99
C LYS A 23 11.00 -6.39 -15.04
N ARG A 24 11.35 -5.53 -16.00
CA ARG A 24 12.70 -4.94 -16.09
C ARG A 24 13.00 -4.05 -14.87
N GLU A 25 12.03 -3.24 -14.45
CA GLU A 25 12.14 -2.40 -13.24
C GLU A 25 12.37 -3.25 -11.99
N ALA A 26 11.58 -4.31 -11.79
CA ALA A 26 11.70 -5.22 -10.65
C ALA A 26 13.07 -5.94 -10.64
N LYS A 27 13.58 -6.34 -11.81
CA LYS A 27 14.92 -6.92 -11.93
C LYS A 27 16.02 -5.94 -11.54
N LEU A 28 15.98 -4.72 -12.07
CA LEU A 28 16.95 -3.67 -11.71
C LEU A 28 16.89 -3.32 -10.22
N LEU A 29 15.70 -3.26 -9.65
CA LEU A 29 15.49 -3.06 -8.22
C LEU A 29 16.16 -4.17 -7.41
N SER A 30 15.99 -5.45 -7.79
CA SER A 30 16.61 -6.57 -7.09
C SER A 30 18.14 -6.51 -7.11
N GLU A 31 18.73 -6.04 -8.22
CA GLU A 31 20.18 -5.83 -8.34
C GLU A 31 20.69 -4.69 -7.44
N MET A 32 19.86 -3.64 -7.26
CA MET A 32 20.16 -2.54 -6.34
C MET A 32 20.07 -3.01 -4.88
N LEU A 33 18.98 -3.68 -4.51
CA LEU A 33 18.75 -4.17 -3.16
C LEU A 33 19.75 -5.24 -2.72
N ALA A 34 20.30 -6.01 -3.65
CA ALA A 34 21.35 -7.00 -3.34
C ALA A 34 22.67 -6.37 -2.83
N LYS A 35 22.82 -5.06 -2.93
CA LYS A 35 23.96 -4.34 -2.35
C LYS A 35 23.75 -3.97 -0.89
N ASP A 36 22.52 -4.07 -0.41
CA ASP A 36 22.13 -3.81 0.98
C ASP A 36 21.97 -5.11 1.76
N LYS A 37 22.12 -5.03 3.08
CA LYS A 37 21.74 -6.11 3.96
C LYS A 37 20.23 -6.04 4.20
N ILE A 38 19.49 -6.99 3.63
CA ILE A 38 18.05 -7.17 3.82
C ILE A 38 17.86 -8.46 4.64
N ASP A 39 17.23 -8.34 5.80
CA ASP A 39 17.00 -9.48 6.68
C ASP A 39 15.62 -10.12 6.48
N TYR A 40 14.61 -9.30 6.10
CA TYR A 40 13.20 -9.74 5.95
C TYR A 40 12.55 -9.09 4.74
N LEU A 41 11.68 -9.85 4.08
CA LEU A 41 10.80 -9.37 3.01
C LEU A 41 9.34 -9.55 3.43
N TYR A 42 8.58 -8.47 3.35
CA TYR A 42 7.14 -8.47 3.52
C TYR A 42 6.48 -8.04 2.21
N CYS A 43 5.39 -8.70 1.84
CA CYS A 43 4.79 -8.47 0.53
C CYS A 43 3.26 -8.41 0.63
N SER A 44 2.68 -7.52 -0.15
CA SER A 44 1.24 -7.47 -0.39
C SER A 44 0.72 -8.75 -1.05
N PRO A 45 -0.53 -9.18 -0.80
CA PRO A 45 -1.13 -10.32 -1.48
C PRO A 45 -1.43 -10.09 -2.96
N LEU A 46 -1.37 -8.83 -3.45
CA LEU A 46 -1.68 -8.49 -4.84
C LEU A 46 -0.64 -9.04 -5.82
N GLY A 47 -1.10 -9.52 -6.98
CA GLY A 47 -0.26 -10.19 -7.97
C GLY A 47 0.91 -9.35 -8.47
N ARG A 48 0.66 -8.07 -8.79
CA ARG A 48 1.70 -7.11 -9.20
C ARG A 48 2.77 -6.88 -8.14
N ALA A 49 2.39 -6.89 -6.86
CA ALA A 49 3.33 -6.74 -5.75
C ALA A 49 4.16 -8.02 -5.58
N LYS A 50 3.54 -9.19 -5.63
CA LYS A 50 4.23 -10.49 -5.60
C LYS A 50 5.20 -10.64 -6.76
N ALA A 51 4.78 -10.26 -7.97
CA ALA A 51 5.64 -10.31 -9.16
C ALA A 51 6.85 -9.37 -9.02
N THR A 52 6.69 -8.20 -8.39
CA THR A 52 7.82 -7.29 -8.10
C THR A 52 8.75 -7.90 -7.05
N CYS A 53 8.18 -8.42 -5.95
CA CYS A 53 8.93 -8.98 -4.83
C CYS A 53 9.73 -10.22 -5.22
N ALA A 54 9.21 -11.05 -6.13
CA ALA A 54 9.82 -12.32 -6.54
C ALA A 54 11.27 -12.18 -7.02
N TYR A 55 11.58 -11.13 -7.79
CA TYR A 55 12.96 -10.88 -8.26
C TYR A 55 13.93 -10.63 -7.11
N THR A 56 13.49 -9.88 -6.08
CA THR A 56 14.30 -9.60 -4.89
C THR A 56 14.41 -10.85 -4.02
N ALA A 57 13.33 -11.57 -3.82
CA ALA A 57 13.29 -12.81 -3.06
C ALA A 57 14.26 -13.85 -3.62
N GLU A 58 14.20 -14.09 -4.94
CA GLU A 58 15.11 -15.00 -5.64
C GLU A 58 16.58 -14.54 -5.52
N LYS A 59 16.82 -13.24 -5.75
CA LYS A 59 18.16 -12.65 -5.73
C LYS A 59 18.84 -12.76 -4.36
N LEU A 60 18.06 -12.61 -3.28
CA LEU A 60 18.55 -12.62 -1.91
C LEU A 60 18.43 -13.99 -1.21
N GLY A 61 17.72 -14.94 -1.81
CA GLY A 61 17.42 -16.23 -1.18
C GLY A 61 16.51 -16.10 0.04
N LEU A 62 15.60 -15.11 0.04
CA LEU A 62 14.67 -14.85 1.13
C LEU A 62 13.25 -15.29 0.75
N GLU A 63 12.51 -15.84 1.72
CA GLU A 63 11.10 -16.18 1.57
C GLU A 63 10.24 -14.97 1.99
N PRO A 64 9.40 -14.41 1.10
CA PRO A 64 8.55 -13.27 1.45
C PRO A 64 7.39 -13.68 2.37
N VAL A 65 7.17 -12.94 3.44
CA VAL A 65 5.97 -13.05 4.27
C VAL A 65 4.84 -12.23 3.64
N ILE A 66 3.74 -12.91 3.31
CA ILE A 66 2.57 -12.23 2.74
C ILE A 66 1.72 -11.65 3.86
N GLU A 67 1.58 -10.33 3.86
CA GLU A 67 0.80 -9.58 4.84
C GLU A 67 -0.47 -9.01 4.18
N PRO A 68 -1.68 -9.49 4.56
CA PRO A 68 -2.93 -9.04 3.94
C PRO A 68 -3.18 -7.53 4.05
N TRP A 69 -2.73 -6.89 5.13
CA TRP A 69 -2.88 -5.46 5.38
C TRP A 69 -2.01 -4.58 4.47
N LEU A 70 -1.02 -5.16 3.76
CA LEU A 70 -0.19 -4.46 2.77
C LEU A 70 -0.88 -4.31 1.39
N ARG A 71 -2.13 -4.79 1.23
CA ARG A 71 -2.84 -4.52 -0.02
C ARG A 71 -3.16 -3.03 -0.16
N GLU A 72 -3.35 -2.58 -1.40
CA GLU A 72 -3.77 -1.22 -1.70
C GLU A 72 -5.06 -0.85 -0.94
N PHE A 73 -5.13 0.37 -0.44
CA PHE A 73 -6.28 0.92 0.26
C PHE A 73 -7.35 1.38 -0.75
N ASP A 74 -7.84 0.45 -1.56
CA ASP A 74 -8.71 0.65 -2.73
C ASP A 74 -10.21 0.66 -2.39
N TYR A 75 -10.56 1.18 -1.21
CA TYR A 75 -11.93 1.29 -0.77
C TYR A 75 -12.68 2.42 -1.48
N ARG A 76 -13.98 2.22 -1.66
CA ARG A 76 -14.85 3.19 -2.29
C ARG A 76 -15.81 3.79 -1.27
N ILE A 77 -16.09 5.07 -1.46
CA ILE A 77 -16.97 5.87 -0.60
C ILE A 77 -17.84 6.79 -1.46
N ASP A 78 -18.99 7.17 -0.91
CA ASP A 78 -19.82 8.21 -1.49
C ASP A 78 -19.36 9.56 -0.96
N LEU A 79 -19.02 10.48 -1.87
CA LEU A 79 -18.54 11.81 -1.47
C LEU A 79 -19.70 12.76 -1.17
N PRO A 80 -19.53 13.73 -0.25
CA PRO A 80 -20.52 14.77 0.03
C PRO A 80 -20.82 15.67 -1.17
N THR A 81 -20.00 15.61 -2.20
CA THR A 81 -20.23 16.29 -3.50
C THR A 81 -21.30 15.61 -4.37
N GLY A 82 -21.80 14.44 -3.96
CA GLY A 82 -22.76 13.62 -4.70
C GLY A 82 -22.14 12.55 -5.59
N GLU A 83 -20.83 12.52 -5.70
CA GLU A 83 -20.09 11.49 -6.45
C GLU A 83 -20.15 10.17 -5.70
N LYS A 84 -20.50 9.08 -6.40
CA LYS A 84 -20.71 7.74 -5.84
C LYS A 84 -19.52 6.81 -6.13
N GLU A 85 -19.30 5.83 -5.23
CA GLU A 85 -18.27 4.80 -5.42
C GLU A 85 -16.88 5.37 -5.77
N HIS A 86 -16.55 6.54 -5.21
CA HIS A 86 -15.27 7.20 -5.45
C HIS A 86 -14.13 6.50 -4.68
N LEU A 87 -12.98 6.33 -5.31
CA LEU A 87 -11.79 5.80 -4.62
C LEU A 87 -11.31 6.78 -3.55
N ILE A 88 -11.18 6.31 -2.33
CA ILE A 88 -10.88 7.16 -1.17
C ILE A 88 -9.59 7.98 -1.29
N TRP A 89 -8.61 7.50 -2.02
CA TRP A 89 -7.31 8.19 -2.20
C TRP A 89 -7.26 9.07 -3.46
N ASP A 90 -8.28 9.03 -4.33
CA ASP A 90 -8.28 9.72 -5.64
C ASP A 90 -9.01 11.06 -5.60
N MET A 91 -9.20 11.62 -4.42
CA MET A 91 -9.79 12.95 -4.25
C MET A 91 -8.79 14.03 -4.64
N LEU A 92 -9.28 15.09 -5.29
CA LEU A 92 -8.47 16.26 -5.61
C LEU A 92 -7.84 16.87 -4.35
N PRO A 93 -6.64 17.44 -4.43
CA PRO A 93 -6.00 18.09 -3.29
C PRO A 93 -6.88 19.13 -2.59
N SER A 94 -7.68 19.91 -3.36
CA SER A 94 -8.62 20.89 -2.83
C SER A 94 -9.68 20.27 -1.92
N PHE A 95 -10.10 19.03 -2.21
CA PHE A 95 -11.05 18.32 -1.34
C PHE A 95 -10.51 18.18 0.10
N TRP A 96 -9.23 17.92 0.24
CA TRP A 96 -8.55 17.81 1.52
C TRP A 96 -8.25 19.17 2.15
N THR A 97 -7.65 20.09 1.38
CA THR A 97 -7.11 21.34 1.91
C THR A 97 -8.17 22.39 2.23
N GLU A 98 -9.34 22.35 1.57
CA GLU A 98 -10.46 23.25 1.83
C GLU A 98 -11.35 22.80 2.99
N ARG A 99 -11.08 21.62 3.58
CA ARG A 99 -11.81 21.05 4.71
C ARG A 99 -10.85 20.77 5.86
N PRO A 100 -10.77 21.68 6.86
CA PRO A 100 -9.81 21.53 7.96
C PRO A 100 -9.89 20.18 8.67
N GLU A 101 -11.08 19.59 8.76
CA GLU A 101 -11.30 18.30 9.40
C GLU A 101 -10.63 17.13 8.64
N MET A 102 -10.41 17.30 7.32
CA MET A 102 -9.84 16.23 6.49
C MET A 102 -8.34 16.06 6.66
N TYR A 103 -7.62 17.09 7.10
CA TYR A 103 -6.18 16.99 7.40
C TYR A 103 -5.86 17.09 8.90
N ASP A 104 -6.88 17.05 9.74
CA ASP A 104 -6.75 16.84 11.19
C ASP A 104 -6.67 15.32 11.46
N GLY A 105 -5.57 14.87 12.07
CA GLY A 105 -5.29 13.46 12.27
C GLY A 105 -6.36 12.68 13.06
N ASP A 106 -7.12 13.37 13.89
CA ASP A 106 -8.17 12.76 14.72
C ASP A 106 -9.58 12.88 14.10
N LYS A 107 -9.82 13.88 13.27
CA LYS A 107 -11.16 14.24 12.78
C LYS A 107 -11.50 13.68 11.39
N TRP A 108 -10.51 13.42 10.54
CA TRP A 108 -10.78 13.00 9.17
C TRP A 108 -11.60 11.70 9.09
N LEU A 109 -11.33 10.76 9.99
CA LEU A 109 -12.08 9.49 10.08
C LEU A 109 -13.48 9.63 10.69
N ALA A 110 -13.77 10.75 11.35
CA ALA A 110 -15.08 11.03 11.94
C ALA A 110 -16.04 11.76 10.99
N GLN A 111 -15.63 11.97 9.74
CA GLN A 111 -16.52 12.55 8.74
C GLN A 111 -17.62 11.55 8.36
N PRO A 112 -18.90 11.98 8.22
CA PRO A 112 -20.02 11.06 7.96
C PRO A 112 -19.77 10.10 6.79
N PHE A 113 -19.25 10.58 5.68
CA PHE A 113 -18.95 9.75 4.49
C PHE A 113 -17.80 8.75 4.72
N MET A 114 -16.91 9.01 5.66
CA MET A 114 -15.86 8.06 6.08
C MET A 114 -16.45 6.98 6.99
N GLU A 115 -17.36 7.35 7.88
CA GLU A 115 -18.07 6.41 8.76
C GLU A 115 -18.99 5.48 7.98
N GLU A 116 -19.78 6.02 7.03
CA GLU A 116 -20.61 5.24 6.10
C GLU A 116 -19.80 4.22 5.30
N GLY A 117 -18.59 4.59 4.85
CA GLY A 117 -17.64 3.70 4.18
C GLY A 117 -16.91 2.73 5.10
N ASN A 118 -17.16 2.77 6.41
CA ASN A 118 -16.45 1.99 7.43
C ASN A 118 -14.90 2.16 7.35
N ILE A 119 -14.45 3.37 6.99
CA ILE A 119 -13.02 3.64 6.72
C ILE A 119 -12.19 3.55 7.99
N ARG A 120 -12.73 3.91 9.14
CA ARG A 120 -12.04 3.81 10.44
C ARG A 120 -11.55 2.40 10.73
N GLU A 121 -12.42 1.40 10.56
CA GLU A 121 -12.06 0.01 10.80
C GLU A 121 -11.03 -0.51 9.79
N ARG A 122 -11.20 -0.14 8.54
CA ARG A 122 -10.27 -0.50 7.45
C ARG A 122 -8.89 0.12 7.66
N TYR A 123 -8.84 1.38 8.11
CA TYR A 123 -7.60 2.08 8.45
C TYR A 123 -6.92 1.45 9.68
N ARG A 124 -7.70 1.03 10.68
CA ARG A 124 -7.20 0.34 11.87
C ARG A 124 -6.43 -0.93 11.51
N VAL A 125 -6.92 -1.72 10.55
CA VAL A 125 -6.23 -2.93 10.06
C VAL A 125 -4.83 -2.61 9.55
N VAL A 126 -4.66 -1.48 8.84
CA VAL A 126 -3.35 -1.06 8.31
C VAL A 126 -2.43 -0.58 9.44
N THR A 127 -2.94 0.26 10.33
CA THR A 127 -2.14 0.80 11.45
C THR A 127 -1.71 -0.30 12.41
N GLU A 128 -2.61 -1.18 12.83
CA GLU A 128 -2.29 -2.32 13.70
C GLU A 128 -1.32 -3.31 13.01
N GLY A 129 -1.49 -3.51 11.69
CA GLY A 129 -0.56 -4.32 10.91
C GLY A 129 0.85 -3.76 10.90
N LEU A 130 0.99 -2.45 10.68
CA LEU A 130 2.28 -1.77 10.72
C LEU A 130 2.89 -1.78 12.13
N ASP A 131 2.10 -1.43 13.16
CA ASP A 131 2.56 -1.44 14.55
C ASP A 131 3.03 -2.83 14.98
N GLY A 132 2.28 -3.88 14.60
CA GLY A 132 2.66 -5.26 14.84
C GLY A 132 3.94 -5.66 14.12
N LEU A 133 4.15 -5.18 12.88
CA LEU A 133 5.40 -5.40 12.15
C LEU A 133 6.57 -4.70 12.85
N LEU A 134 6.40 -3.44 13.25
CA LEU A 134 7.44 -2.69 13.96
C LEU A 134 7.80 -3.36 15.29
N ALA A 135 6.80 -3.80 16.05
CA ALA A 135 7.03 -4.50 17.32
C ALA A 135 7.80 -5.83 17.19
N ARG A 136 7.63 -6.54 16.05
CA ARG A 136 8.39 -7.77 15.78
C ARG A 136 9.88 -7.53 15.54
N HIS A 137 10.28 -6.32 15.19
CA HIS A 137 11.65 -6.00 14.81
C HIS A 137 12.37 -4.99 15.73
N GLY A 138 11.73 -4.54 16.81
CA GLY A 138 12.30 -3.67 17.82
C GLY A 138 12.19 -2.22 17.46
#